data_16f54eb9703197fd1483f0d7ff78748b
#
_entry.id   16f54eb9703197fd1483f0d7ff78748b
#
_cell.length_a   1.000
_cell.length_b   1.000
_cell.length_c   1.000
_cell.angle_alpha   90.00
_cell.angle_beta   90.00
_cell.angle_gamma   90.00
#
_symmetry.space_group_name_H-M   'P 1'
#
loop_
_entity.id
_entity.type
_entity.pdbx_description
1 polymer ?
#
loop_
_entity_poly.entity_id
_entity_poly.type
_entity_poly.pdbx_seq_one_letter_code
_entity_poly.pdbx_strand_id
1 'polypeptide(L)'
;MLKSLSGKYIFICLIVAASILQGQTKDTIRLKNQELDKVKKEISALEKELQSKSKKERESLKALENINQQNLLLNKLVNNLLTEEKQKEEAIQQIENEITKVESHTDELKEKYARYIVWLYKNRGLSIWRFIFDSDSFNQAINRYRYLRYISNQNKTILDQFDSSKIELSGLKNDLEGERREKESLAKQKMNEQENLRQKESEKKELLTVLKKDQKIITQEIASKRMAEITIKNLIAKLIEVDRERRAKMHEQKATDKKSLAYKKNIQMFDYSGFENFAELRGKLGWPIREGKIVRTFGENKNERLKTVTLNYGIDIAVKGDEKVLSVAEGIVSAIDWLPGYGSILIITHRDDFRTVYGHISDISVKEGDKVKSGTTIGKVNESLEGNILHFEIWNERNYQNPEVWLARK
;
A
#
# COMPACT_ATOMS: atom_id res chain seq x y z
N MET A 1 43.08 -14.86 -26.63
CA MET A 1 41.73 -14.91 -27.23
C MET A 1 40.62 -15.33 -26.26
N LEU A 2 40.68 -14.91 -24.98
CA LEU A 2 39.75 -15.39 -23.93
C LEU A 2 39.21 -14.28 -23.00
N LYS A 3 39.22 -12.99 -23.41
CA LYS A 3 38.74 -11.85 -22.60
C LYS A 3 37.53 -11.09 -23.19
N SER A 4 36.95 -11.55 -24.30
CA SER A 4 35.82 -10.83 -24.96
C SER A 4 34.46 -11.49 -24.78
N LEU A 5 34.37 -12.65 -24.11
CA LEU A 5 33.11 -13.39 -23.94
C LEU A 5 32.37 -13.05 -22.61
N SER A 6 33.06 -12.47 -21.63
CA SER A 6 32.42 -12.19 -20.33
C SER A 6 31.47 -10.97 -20.34
N GLY A 7 31.73 -9.97 -21.18
CA GLY A 7 30.92 -8.76 -21.23
C GLY A 7 29.54 -8.95 -21.87
N LYS A 8 29.44 -9.81 -22.87
CA LYS A 8 28.14 -10.09 -23.54
C LYS A 8 27.18 -10.91 -22.68
N TYR A 9 27.69 -11.84 -21.88
CA TYR A 9 26.84 -12.64 -20.97
C TYR A 9 26.37 -11.84 -19.75
N ILE A 10 27.14 -10.88 -19.26
CA ILE A 10 26.72 -9.99 -18.17
C ILE A 10 25.61 -9.05 -18.65
N PHE A 11 25.67 -8.56 -19.89
CA PHE A 11 24.64 -7.68 -20.47
C PHE A 11 23.35 -8.44 -20.77
N ILE A 12 23.42 -9.68 -21.26
CA ILE A 12 22.24 -10.55 -21.49
C ILE A 12 21.60 -10.96 -20.15
N CYS A 13 22.36 -11.23 -19.10
CA CYS A 13 21.82 -11.52 -17.77
C CYS A 13 21.15 -10.29 -17.12
N LEU A 14 21.64 -9.07 -17.37
CA LEU A 14 21.00 -7.84 -16.89
C LEU A 14 19.69 -7.55 -17.62
N ILE A 15 19.61 -7.77 -18.92
CA ILE A 15 18.38 -7.59 -19.70
C ILE A 15 17.32 -8.65 -19.32
N VAL A 16 17.73 -9.89 -19.06
CA VAL A 16 16.80 -10.93 -18.58
C VAL A 16 16.35 -10.69 -17.16
N ALA A 17 17.20 -10.13 -16.31
CA ALA A 17 16.81 -9.74 -14.94
C ALA A 17 15.85 -8.55 -14.93
N ALA A 18 16.01 -7.57 -15.81
CA ALA A 18 15.09 -6.44 -15.98
C ALA A 18 13.71 -6.87 -16.49
N SER A 19 13.66 -7.79 -17.46
CA SER A 19 12.39 -8.33 -17.98
C SER A 19 11.64 -9.21 -16.96
N ILE A 20 12.33 -9.87 -16.03
CA ILE A 20 11.71 -10.62 -14.94
C ILE A 20 11.15 -9.66 -13.86
N LEU A 21 11.81 -8.53 -13.58
CA LEU A 21 11.27 -7.51 -12.66
C LEU A 21 10.01 -6.82 -13.24
N GLN A 22 9.99 -6.53 -14.53
CA GLN A 22 8.80 -5.95 -15.21
C GLN A 22 7.62 -6.92 -15.27
N GLY A 23 7.86 -8.24 -15.38
CA GLY A 23 6.81 -9.26 -15.32
C GLY A 23 6.14 -9.30 -13.92
N GLN A 24 6.92 -9.20 -12.85
CA GLN A 24 6.39 -9.26 -11.47
C GLN A 24 5.57 -8.03 -11.07
N THR A 25 5.91 -6.84 -11.55
CA THR A 25 5.12 -5.63 -11.32
C THR A 25 3.80 -5.65 -12.09
N LYS A 26 3.79 -6.12 -13.34
CA LYS A 26 2.56 -6.27 -14.14
C LYS A 26 1.58 -7.28 -13.53
N ASP A 27 2.06 -8.40 -13.01
CA ASP A 27 1.20 -9.40 -12.36
C ASP A 27 0.63 -8.89 -11.02
N THR A 28 1.39 -8.13 -10.26
CA THR A 28 0.91 -7.50 -9.02
C THR A 28 -0.14 -6.42 -9.30
N ILE A 29 0.06 -5.60 -10.32
CA ILE A 29 -0.91 -4.60 -10.79
C ILE A 29 -2.18 -5.29 -11.30
N ARG A 30 -2.06 -6.37 -12.06
CA ARG A 30 -3.21 -7.14 -12.56
C ARG A 30 -4.03 -7.77 -11.44
N LEU A 31 -3.40 -8.31 -10.40
CA LEU A 31 -4.08 -8.83 -9.21
C LEU A 31 -4.82 -7.73 -8.45
N LYS A 32 -4.18 -6.58 -8.26
CA LYS A 32 -4.82 -5.41 -7.62
C LYS A 32 -6.01 -4.89 -8.41
N ASN A 33 -5.90 -4.79 -9.73
CA ASN A 33 -7.02 -4.41 -10.58
C ASN A 33 -8.19 -5.40 -10.50
N GLN A 34 -7.92 -6.70 -10.37
CA GLN A 34 -8.97 -7.71 -10.14
C GLN A 34 -9.64 -7.55 -8.77
N GLU A 35 -8.89 -7.20 -7.72
CA GLU A 35 -9.47 -6.88 -6.40
C GLU A 35 -10.33 -5.62 -6.47
N LEU A 36 -9.86 -4.59 -7.16
CA LEU A 36 -10.56 -3.33 -7.40
C LEU A 36 -11.89 -3.56 -8.15
N ASP A 37 -11.88 -4.41 -9.18
CA ASP A 37 -13.10 -4.79 -9.92
C ASP A 37 -14.08 -5.60 -9.05
N LYS A 38 -13.59 -6.47 -8.15
CA LYS A 38 -14.44 -7.17 -7.20
C LYS A 38 -15.12 -6.20 -6.25
N VAL A 39 -14.35 -5.27 -5.65
CA VAL A 39 -14.89 -4.24 -4.75
C VAL A 39 -15.93 -3.37 -5.46
N LYS A 40 -15.68 -2.94 -6.70
CA LYS A 40 -16.67 -2.18 -7.50
C LYS A 40 -17.97 -2.98 -7.75
N LYS A 41 -17.85 -4.28 -8.04
CA LYS A 41 -19.03 -5.14 -8.22
C LYS A 41 -19.82 -5.30 -6.92
N GLU A 42 -19.15 -5.45 -5.78
CA GLU A 42 -19.78 -5.53 -4.47
C GLU A 42 -20.51 -4.22 -4.12
N ILE A 43 -19.88 -3.06 -4.34
CA ILE A 43 -20.51 -1.74 -4.17
C ILE A 43 -21.78 -1.65 -5.03
N SER A 44 -21.68 -1.96 -6.33
CA SER A 44 -22.82 -1.91 -7.25
C SER A 44 -23.95 -2.86 -6.86
N ALA A 45 -23.64 -4.05 -6.32
CA ALA A 45 -24.65 -4.99 -5.82
C ALA A 45 -25.37 -4.42 -4.59
N LEU A 46 -24.64 -3.83 -3.64
CA LEU A 46 -25.22 -3.17 -2.46
C LEU A 46 -26.07 -1.96 -2.82
N GLU A 47 -25.65 -1.17 -3.81
CA GLU A 47 -26.45 -0.02 -4.32
C GLU A 47 -27.78 -0.48 -4.93
N LYS A 48 -27.77 -1.54 -5.76
CA LYS A 48 -29.00 -2.12 -6.33
C LYS A 48 -29.91 -2.66 -5.24
N GLU A 49 -29.37 -3.33 -4.23
CA GLU A 49 -30.14 -3.81 -3.08
C GLU A 49 -30.80 -2.65 -2.33
N LEU A 50 -30.05 -1.57 -2.09
CA LEU A 50 -30.55 -0.37 -1.41
C LEU A 50 -31.66 0.32 -2.23
N GLN A 51 -31.49 0.43 -3.55
CA GLN A 51 -32.50 1.05 -4.44
C GLN A 51 -33.79 0.26 -4.56
N SER A 52 -33.72 -1.07 -4.48
CA SER A 52 -34.89 -1.96 -4.59
C SER A 52 -35.82 -1.92 -3.37
N LYS A 53 -35.37 -1.36 -2.25
CA LYS A 53 -36.10 -1.32 -0.99
C LYS A 53 -37.06 -0.15 -0.92
N SER A 54 -38.21 -0.35 -0.22
CA SER A 54 -39.18 0.70 0.03
C SER A 54 -38.59 1.83 0.89
N LYS A 55 -39.18 3.02 0.85
CA LYS A 55 -38.77 4.16 1.69
C LYS A 55 -38.72 3.81 3.17
N LYS A 56 -39.67 2.98 3.60
CA LYS A 56 -39.77 2.50 5.00
C LYS A 56 -38.63 1.55 5.39
N GLU A 57 -38.13 0.73 4.45
CA GLU A 57 -36.94 -0.11 4.67
C GLU A 57 -35.65 0.65 4.64
N ARG A 58 -35.56 1.76 3.88
CA ARG A 58 -34.40 2.67 3.91
C ARG A 58 -34.19 3.31 5.28
N GLU A 59 -35.26 3.51 6.05
CA GLU A 59 -35.22 4.01 7.42
C GLU A 59 -34.85 2.90 8.44
N SER A 60 -34.62 1.68 7.95
CA SER A 60 -34.29 0.54 8.79
C SER A 60 -32.81 0.44 9.15
N LEU A 61 -32.50 -0.27 10.21
CA LEU A 61 -31.12 -0.61 10.61
C LEU A 61 -30.34 -1.29 9.48
N LYS A 62 -31.03 -2.15 8.68
CA LYS A 62 -30.42 -2.84 7.54
C LYS A 62 -29.93 -1.89 6.44
N ALA A 63 -30.65 -0.77 6.21
CA ALA A 63 -30.20 0.25 5.26
C ALA A 63 -28.94 0.95 5.78
N LEU A 64 -28.88 1.26 7.07
CA LEU A 64 -27.70 1.85 7.69
C LEU A 64 -26.48 0.90 7.62
N GLU A 65 -26.71 -0.40 7.85
CA GLU A 65 -25.67 -1.42 7.72
C GLU A 65 -25.13 -1.49 6.29
N ASN A 66 -26.01 -1.49 5.28
CA ASN A 66 -25.59 -1.48 3.87
C ASN A 66 -24.76 -0.22 3.52
N ILE A 67 -25.17 0.97 3.99
CA ILE A 67 -24.40 2.20 3.74
C ILE A 67 -23.02 2.12 4.43
N ASN A 68 -22.94 1.65 5.66
CA ASN A 68 -21.68 1.49 6.35
C ASN A 68 -20.74 0.52 5.63
N GLN A 69 -21.27 -0.59 5.10
CA GLN A 69 -20.49 -1.55 4.32
C GLN A 69 -20.02 -0.95 2.99
N GLN A 70 -20.88 -0.18 2.30
CA GLN A 70 -20.48 0.56 1.10
C GLN A 70 -19.35 1.55 1.40
N ASN A 71 -19.45 2.31 2.50
CA ASN A 71 -18.42 3.24 2.91
C ASN A 71 -17.08 2.55 3.17
N LEU A 72 -17.08 1.38 3.84
CA LEU A 72 -15.86 0.59 4.03
C LEU A 72 -15.24 0.17 2.69
N LEU A 73 -16.05 -0.35 1.75
CA LEU A 73 -15.58 -0.78 0.44
C LEU A 73 -15.04 0.40 -0.39
N LEU A 74 -15.71 1.55 -0.36
CA LEU A 74 -15.25 2.77 -1.03
C LEU A 74 -13.94 3.27 -0.42
N ASN A 75 -13.79 3.24 0.89
CA ASN A 75 -12.54 3.59 1.56
C ASN A 75 -11.38 2.65 1.14
N LYS A 76 -11.63 1.33 1.09
CA LYS A 76 -10.63 0.37 0.59
C LYS A 76 -10.26 0.68 -0.87
N LEU A 77 -11.22 1.00 -1.72
CA LEU A 77 -10.99 1.36 -3.12
C LEU A 77 -10.15 2.63 -3.25
N VAL A 78 -10.50 3.70 -2.55
CA VAL A 78 -9.74 4.97 -2.55
C VAL A 78 -8.30 4.75 -2.07
N ASN A 79 -8.10 3.96 -1.02
CA ASN A 79 -6.77 3.65 -0.52
C ASN A 79 -5.92 2.81 -1.50
N ASN A 80 -6.56 1.91 -2.27
CA ASN A 80 -5.88 1.17 -3.32
C ASN A 80 -5.45 2.10 -4.46
N LEU A 81 -6.35 2.98 -4.92
CA LEU A 81 -6.04 3.98 -5.96
C LEU A 81 -4.90 4.92 -5.53
N LEU A 82 -4.86 5.36 -4.26
CA LEU A 82 -3.75 6.14 -3.72
C LEU A 82 -2.41 5.40 -3.78
N THR A 83 -2.43 4.09 -3.53
CA THR A 83 -1.21 3.26 -3.58
C THR A 83 -0.72 3.10 -5.02
N GLU A 84 -1.64 2.86 -5.95
CA GLU A 84 -1.32 2.74 -7.38
C GLU A 84 -0.78 4.06 -7.94
N GLU A 85 -1.41 5.18 -7.58
CA GLU A 85 -0.93 6.52 -7.97
C GLU A 85 0.51 6.76 -7.48
N LYS A 86 0.82 6.38 -6.24
CA LYS A 86 2.18 6.49 -5.69
C LYS A 86 3.18 5.59 -6.42
N GLN A 87 2.79 4.35 -6.75
CA GLN A 87 3.65 3.45 -7.52
C GLN A 87 3.94 3.99 -8.92
N LYS A 88 2.94 4.62 -9.57
CA LYS A 88 3.13 5.28 -10.87
C LYS A 88 4.06 6.49 -10.76
N GLU A 89 3.96 7.27 -9.69
CA GLU A 89 4.89 8.37 -9.43
C GLU A 89 6.33 7.89 -9.29
N GLU A 90 6.55 6.80 -8.54
CA GLU A 90 7.88 6.20 -8.38
C GLU A 90 8.43 5.67 -9.72
N ALA A 91 7.57 5.04 -10.56
CA ALA A 91 7.95 4.58 -11.90
C ALA A 91 8.32 5.75 -12.83
N ILE A 92 7.52 6.81 -12.83
CA ILE A 92 7.78 8.05 -13.59
C ILE A 92 9.15 8.61 -13.19
N GLN A 93 9.42 8.73 -11.90
CA GLN A 93 10.70 9.25 -11.40
C GLN A 93 11.90 8.41 -11.84
N GLN A 94 11.73 7.08 -11.88
CA GLN A 94 12.78 6.18 -12.38
C GLN A 94 13.06 6.41 -13.86
N ILE A 95 12.02 6.49 -14.71
CA ILE A 95 12.15 6.75 -16.15
C ILE A 95 12.78 8.13 -16.39
N GLU A 96 12.39 9.17 -15.65
CA GLU A 96 12.98 10.51 -15.75
C GLU A 96 14.48 10.51 -15.40
N ASN A 97 14.88 9.75 -14.38
CA ASN A 97 16.29 9.58 -14.05
C ASN A 97 17.07 8.83 -15.15
N GLU A 98 16.45 7.82 -15.78
CA GLU A 98 17.05 7.11 -16.90
C GLU A 98 17.19 8.01 -18.14
N ILE A 99 16.16 8.80 -18.46
CA ILE A 99 16.20 9.80 -19.53
C ILE A 99 17.37 10.75 -19.31
N THR A 100 17.53 11.29 -18.10
CA THR A 100 18.62 12.22 -17.76
C THR A 100 19.99 11.59 -18.00
N LYS A 101 20.17 10.33 -17.63
CA LYS A 101 21.42 9.59 -17.87
C LYS A 101 21.72 9.40 -19.35
N VAL A 102 20.70 8.95 -20.12
CA VAL A 102 20.84 8.73 -21.56
C VAL A 102 21.07 10.06 -22.31
N GLU A 103 20.40 11.14 -21.92
CA GLU A 103 20.62 12.48 -22.47
C GLU A 103 22.06 12.96 -22.23
N SER A 104 22.55 12.85 -20.98
CA SER A 104 23.93 13.19 -20.63
C SER A 104 24.94 12.37 -21.46
N HIS A 105 24.73 11.06 -21.58
CA HIS A 105 25.58 10.19 -22.40
C HIS A 105 25.55 10.57 -23.88
N THR A 106 24.36 10.86 -24.39
CA THR A 106 24.16 11.31 -25.78
C THR A 106 24.91 12.62 -26.06
N ASP A 107 24.84 13.58 -25.15
CA ASP A 107 25.57 14.85 -25.29
C ASP A 107 27.09 14.64 -25.24
N GLU A 108 27.61 13.75 -24.39
CA GLU A 108 29.03 13.38 -24.41
C GLU A 108 29.47 12.79 -25.75
N LEU A 109 28.68 11.88 -26.32
CA LEU A 109 28.95 11.29 -27.63
C LEU A 109 28.95 12.35 -28.73
N LYS A 110 27.97 13.26 -28.69
CA LYS A 110 27.87 14.40 -29.61
C LYS A 110 29.07 15.32 -29.55
N GLU A 111 29.54 15.66 -28.35
CA GLU A 111 30.74 16.48 -28.18
C GLU A 111 32.00 15.78 -28.67
N LYS A 112 32.16 14.47 -28.39
CA LYS A 112 33.29 13.68 -28.88
C LYS A 112 33.32 13.67 -30.40
N TYR A 113 32.16 13.44 -31.03
CA TYR A 113 32.03 13.44 -32.47
C TYR A 113 32.24 14.83 -33.11
N ALA A 114 31.70 15.88 -32.48
CA ALA A 114 31.89 17.27 -32.92
C ALA A 114 33.37 17.67 -32.95
N ARG A 115 34.13 17.30 -31.89
CA ARG A 115 35.60 17.54 -31.85
C ARG A 115 36.31 16.85 -33.00
N TYR A 116 35.90 15.62 -33.36
CA TYR A 116 36.46 14.90 -34.49
C TYR A 116 36.14 15.59 -35.83
N ILE A 117 34.91 16.03 -36.04
CA ILE A 117 34.51 16.74 -37.28
C ILE A 117 35.26 18.07 -37.44
N VAL A 118 35.42 18.86 -36.33
CA VAL A 118 36.19 20.08 -36.36
C VAL A 118 37.65 19.81 -36.69
N TRP A 119 38.23 18.76 -36.12
CA TRP A 119 39.60 18.35 -36.45
C TRP A 119 39.72 17.96 -37.93
N LEU A 120 38.80 17.17 -38.46
CA LEU A 120 38.76 16.78 -39.85
C LEU A 120 38.64 17.99 -40.80
N TYR A 121 37.78 18.95 -40.49
CA TYR A 121 37.58 20.17 -41.22
C TYR A 121 38.83 21.02 -41.26
N LYS A 122 39.48 21.22 -40.13
CA LYS A 122 40.74 21.99 -40.02
C LYS A 122 41.87 21.33 -40.82
N ASN A 123 41.90 20.03 -40.95
CA ASN A 123 42.93 19.26 -41.64
C ASN A 123 42.53 18.80 -43.04
N ARG A 124 41.44 19.32 -43.61
CA ARG A 124 40.93 18.95 -44.93
C ARG A 124 41.91 19.14 -46.10
N GLY A 125 42.92 20.01 -45.92
CA GLY A 125 43.95 20.24 -46.89
C GLY A 125 45.09 19.19 -46.88
N LEU A 126 45.14 18.34 -45.83
CA LEU A 126 46.11 17.25 -45.73
C LEU A 126 45.53 16.03 -46.43
N SER A 127 46.04 15.65 -47.61
CA SER A 127 45.70 14.34 -48.20
C SER A 127 46.11 13.27 -47.20
N ILE A 128 45.15 12.33 -46.89
CA ILE A 128 45.43 11.15 -46.05
C ILE A 128 46.63 10.38 -46.57
N TRP A 129 46.72 10.28 -47.91
CA TRP A 129 47.86 9.67 -48.56
C TRP A 129 49.17 10.43 -48.33
N ARG A 130 49.16 11.76 -48.34
CA ARG A 130 50.33 12.56 -48.02
C ARG A 130 50.78 12.34 -46.60
N PHE A 131 49.85 12.31 -45.66
CA PHE A 131 50.15 11.99 -44.24
C PHE A 131 50.81 10.61 -44.07
N ILE A 132 50.42 9.60 -44.83
CA ILE A 132 51.00 8.26 -44.78
C ILE A 132 52.36 8.23 -45.46
N PHE A 133 52.49 8.81 -46.67
CA PHE A 133 53.67 8.70 -47.50
C PHE A 133 54.77 9.72 -47.14
N ASP A 134 54.44 10.80 -46.46
CA ASP A 134 55.39 11.79 -45.94
C ASP A 134 56.02 11.32 -44.59
N SER A 135 56.33 10.05 -44.50
CA SER A 135 56.94 9.41 -43.35
C SER A 135 58.38 9.02 -43.59
N ASP A 136 59.24 9.20 -42.59
CA ASP A 136 60.70 8.93 -42.66
C ASP A 136 61.06 7.45 -42.83
N SER A 137 60.11 6.54 -42.55
CA SER A 137 60.31 5.11 -42.68
C SER A 137 59.05 4.36 -42.99
N PHE A 138 59.18 3.20 -43.62
CA PHE A 138 58.08 2.28 -43.89
C PHE A 138 57.31 1.84 -42.62
N ASN A 139 58.03 1.64 -41.55
CA ASN A 139 57.43 1.26 -40.26
C ASN A 139 56.56 2.39 -39.70
N GLN A 140 57.02 3.67 -39.86
CA GLN A 140 56.25 4.82 -39.48
C GLN A 140 54.97 5.01 -40.33
N ALA A 141 55.07 4.73 -41.65
CA ALA A 141 53.90 4.73 -42.53
C ALA A 141 52.82 3.73 -42.09
N ILE A 142 53.23 2.50 -41.76
CA ILE A 142 52.33 1.47 -41.23
C ILE A 142 51.69 1.90 -39.92
N ASN A 143 52.46 2.50 -39.00
CA ASN A 143 51.91 2.98 -37.75
C ASN A 143 50.91 4.14 -37.94
N ARG A 144 51.19 5.06 -38.83
CA ARG A 144 50.25 6.17 -39.19
C ARG A 144 48.98 5.61 -39.82
N TYR A 145 49.04 4.61 -40.67
CA TYR A 145 47.88 3.94 -41.25
C TYR A 145 47.07 3.20 -40.17
N ARG A 146 47.71 2.47 -39.28
CA ARG A 146 47.02 1.80 -38.13
C ARG A 146 46.33 2.79 -37.23
N TYR A 147 46.96 3.92 -36.97
CA TYR A 147 46.37 4.98 -36.17
C TYR A 147 45.14 5.61 -36.82
N LEU A 148 45.20 5.93 -38.10
CA LEU A 148 44.05 6.44 -38.88
C LEU A 148 42.89 5.42 -38.91
N ARG A 149 43.20 4.16 -39.13
CA ARG A 149 42.18 3.07 -39.08
C ARG A 149 41.55 2.94 -37.69
N TYR A 150 42.36 3.04 -36.64
CA TYR A 150 41.87 3.05 -35.27
C TYR A 150 40.90 4.21 -34.99
N ILE A 151 41.26 5.43 -35.35
CA ILE A 151 40.41 6.61 -35.22
C ILE A 151 39.11 6.44 -36.02
N SER A 152 39.19 5.98 -37.27
CA SER A 152 38.01 5.77 -38.09
C SER A 152 37.07 4.74 -37.49
N ASN A 153 37.58 3.62 -36.96
CA ASN A 153 36.75 2.63 -36.27
C ASN A 153 36.13 3.17 -34.99
N GLN A 154 36.89 3.95 -34.22
CA GLN A 154 36.38 4.60 -33.01
C GLN A 154 35.23 5.56 -33.30
N ASN A 155 35.35 6.37 -34.33
CA ASN A 155 34.30 7.30 -34.73
C ASN A 155 33.05 6.60 -35.25
N LYS A 156 33.22 5.47 -35.99
CA LYS A 156 32.10 4.62 -36.38
C LYS A 156 31.37 4.09 -35.15
N THR A 157 32.11 3.57 -34.15
CA THR A 157 31.54 3.11 -32.87
C THR A 157 30.79 4.21 -32.14
N ILE A 158 31.31 5.43 -32.12
CA ILE A 158 30.64 6.58 -31.52
C ILE A 158 29.32 6.91 -32.21
N LEU A 159 29.28 6.86 -33.56
CA LEU A 159 28.04 7.06 -34.30
C LEU A 159 27.01 5.99 -34.02
N ASP A 160 27.43 4.71 -34.06
CA ASP A 160 26.55 3.57 -33.78
C ASP A 160 25.97 3.67 -32.35
N GLN A 161 26.78 4.11 -31.38
CA GLN A 161 26.33 4.36 -30.01
C GLN A 161 25.37 5.54 -29.93
N PHE A 162 25.65 6.63 -30.63
CA PHE A 162 24.79 7.81 -30.68
C PHE A 162 23.41 7.47 -31.26
N ASP A 163 23.35 6.74 -32.37
CA ASP A 163 22.08 6.30 -32.95
C ASP A 163 21.30 5.38 -32.04
N SER A 164 21.99 4.44 -31.36
CA SER A 164 21.39 3.54 -30.38
C SER A 164 20.82 4.32 -29.20
N SER A 165 21.58 5.27 -28.64
CA SER A 165 21.11 6.11 -27.52
C SER A 165 19.94 7.01 -27.91
N LYS A 166 19.88 7.47 -29.17
CA LYS A 166 18.75 8.26 -29.66
C LYS A 166 17.47 7.42 -29.76
N ILE A 167 17.57 6.18 -30.20
CA ILE A 167 16.43 5.24 -30.26
C ILE A 167 15.95 4.94 -28.83
N GLU A 168 16.87 4.63 -27.90
CA GLU A 168 16.58 4.37 -26.50
C GLU A 168 15.88 5.57 -25.84
N LEU A 169 16.40 6.79 -26.06
CA LEU A 169 15.79 8.02 -25.55
C LEU A 169 14.36 8.24 -26.05
N SER A 170 14.13 7.96 -27.34
CA SER A 170 12.78 8.04 -27.91
C SER A 170 11.83 7.02 -27.28
N GLY A 171 12.30 5.80 -27.03
CA GLY A 171 11.55 4.77 -26.33
C GLY A 171 11.17 5.21 -24.91
N LEU A 172 12.16 5.63 -24.12
CA LEU A 172 11.93 6.11 -22.75
C LEU A 172 10.97 7.30 -22.67
N LYS A 173 11.03 8.24 -23.63
CA LYS A 173 10.08 9.36 -23.68
C LYS A 173 8.65 8.91 -23.97
N ASN A 174 8.47 7.93 -24.85
CA ASN A 174 7.16 7.35 -25.10
C ASN A 174 6.61 6.60 -23.87
N ASP A 175 7.46 5.85 -23.17
CA ASP A 175 7.10 5.13 -21.95
C ASP A 175 6.70 6.13 -20.85
N LEU A 176 7.46 7.21 -20.68
CA LEU A 176 7.14 8.29 -19.75
C LEU A 176 5.77 8.90 -20.02
N GLU A 177 5.46 9.19 -21.28
CA GLU A 177 4.16 9.73 -21.67
C GLU A 177 3.03 8.73 -21.37
N GLY A 178 3.24 7.45 -21.61
CA GLY A 178 2.33 6.36 -21.25
C GLY A 178 2.04 6.33 -19.75
N GLU A 179 3.07 6.29 -18.92
CA GLU A 179 2.96 6.28 -17.45
C GLU A 179 2.24 7.53 -16.92
N ARG A 180 2.53 8.71 -17.47
CA ARG A 180 1.85 9.97 -17.09
C ARG A 180 0.36 9.94 -17.42
N ARG A 181 -0.04 9.43 -18.58
CA ARG A 181 -1.46 9.28 -18.96
C ARG A 181 -2.18 8.30 -18.04
N GLU A 182 -1.55 7.18 -17.69
CA GLU A 182 -2.13 6.22 -16.74
C GLU A 182 -2.31 6.84 -15.35
N LYS A 183 -1.30 7.57 -14.84
CA LYS A 183 -1.41 8.32 -13.59
C LYS A 183 -2.56 9.33 -13.59
N GLU A 184 -2.73 10.08 -14.67
CA GLU A 184 -3.85 11.03 -14.79
C GLU A 184 -5.21 10.32 -14.76
N SER A 185 -5.34 9.17 -15.42
CA SER A 185 -6.54 8.35 -15.39
C SER A 185 -6.86 7.84 -13.98
N LEU A 186 -5.85 7.36 -13.24
CA LEU A 186 -5.99 6.94 -11.85
C LEU A 186 -6.41 8.10 -10.94
N ALA A 187 -5.83 9.28 -11.13
CA ALA A 187 -6.20 10.48 -10.36
C ALA A 187 -7.67 10.86 -10.57
N LYS A 188 -8.17 10.79 -11.81
CA LYS A 188 -9.60 11.03 -12.12
C LYS A 188 -10.50 9.99 -11.47
N GLN A 189 -10.15 8.71 -11.53
CA GLN A 189 -10.91 7.65 -10.87
C GLN A 189 -10.96 7.87 -9.36
N LYS A 190 -9.83 8.19 -8.74
CA LYS A 190 -9.74 8.50 -7.31
C LYS A 190 -10.67 9.66 -6.91
N MET A 191 -10.67 10.75 -7.67
CA MET A 191 -11.56 11.88 -7.39
C MET A 191 -13.04 11.49 -7.45
N ASN A 192 -13.43 10.70 -8.43
CA ASN A 192 -14.82 10.22 -8.56
C ASN A 192 -15.23 9.36 -7.37
N GLU A 193 -14.36 8.42 -6.95
CA GLU A 193 -14.68 7.54 -5.83
C GLU A 193 -14.66 8.29 -4.48
N GLN A 194 -13.84 9.33 -4.33
CA GLN A 194 -13.89 10.22 -3.16
C GLN A 194 -15.22 11.00 -3.09
N GLU A 195 -15.73 11.48 -4.22
CA GLU A 195 -17.03 12.16 -4.25
C GLU A 195 -18.18 11.19 -3.95
N ASN A 196 -18.13 9.96 -4.48
CA ASN A 196 -19.08 8.90 -4.13
C ASN A 196 -19.08 8.61 -2.63
N LEU A 197 -17.89 8.50 -2.02
CA LEU A 197 -17.76 8.31 -0.57
C LEU A 197 -18.42 9.44 0.22
N ARG A 198 -18.17 10.70 -0.16
CA ARG A 198 -18.76 11.87 0.47
C ARG A 198 -20.28 11.89 0.38
N GLN A 199 -20.84 11.50 -0.77
CA GLN A 199 -22.30 11.38 -0.95
C GLN A 199 -22.85 10.31 -0.01
N LYS A 200 -22.23 9.15 0.09
CA LYS A 200 -22.66 8.07 0.98
C LYS A 200 -22.58 8.45 2.48
N GLU A 201 -21.58 9.23 2.85
CA GLU A 201 -21.50 9.79 4.22
C GLU A 201 -22.65 10.77 4.52
N SER A 202 -23.04 11.61 3.55
CA SER A 202 -24.18 12.49 3.69
C SER A 202 -25.49 11.71 3.83
N GLU A 203 -25.74 10.72 2.95
CA GLU A 203 -26.91 9.84 3.04
C GLU A 203 -27.00 9.15 4.41
N LYS A 204 -25.85 8.69 4.94
CA LYS A 204 -25.75 8.09 6.26
C LYS A 204 -26.16 9.05 7.37
N LYS A 205 -25.66 10.30 7.35
CA LYS A 205 -26.00 11.31 8.37
C LYS A 205 -27.51 11.60 8.40
N GLU A 206 -28.13 11.73 7.23
CA GLU A 206 -29.58 11.92 7.14
C GLU A 206 -30.34 10.73 7.72
N LEU A 207 -29.96 9.51 7.34
CA LEU A 207 -30.60 8.29 7.84
C LEU A 207 -30.45 8.14 9.36
N LEU A 208 -29.28 8.43 9.92
CA LEU A 208 -29.04 8.39 11.36
C LEU A 208 -29.94 9.36 12.13
N THR A 209 -30.20 10.56 11.60
CA THR A 209 -31.07 11.53 12.28
C THR A 209 -32.51 11.04 12.39
N VAL A 210 -33.02 10.30 11.40
CA VAL A 210 -34.34 9.68 11.41
C VAL A 210 -34.36 8.50 12.38
N LEU A 211 -33.38 7.60 12.30
CA LEU A 211 -33.34 6.35 13.08
C LEU A 211 -33.13 6.57 14.60
N LYS A 212 -32.40 7.61 15.01
CA LYS A 212 -32.15 7.95 16.44
C LYS A 212 -33.43 8.15 17.25
N LYS A 213 -34.56 8.40 16.62
CA LYS A 213 -35.84 8.62 17.28
C LYS A 213 -36.61 7.32 17.60
N ASP A 214 -36.20 6.19 17.03
CA ASP A 214 -36.94 4.93 17.15
C ASP A 214 -36.29 4.00 18.19
N GLN A 215 -37.00 3.72 19.30
CA GLN A 215 -36.52 2.87 20.39
C GLN A 215 -36.40 1.37 19.97
N LYS A 216 -37.20 0.90 19.01
CA LYS A 216 -37.18 -0.48 18.53
C LYS A 216 -35.86 -0.75 17.78
N ILE A 217 -35.36 0.26 17.04
CA ILE A 217 -34.09 0.17 16.29
C ILE A 217 -32.92 0.04 17.24
N ILE A 218 -32.91 0.77 18.37
CA ILE A 218 -31.86 0.68 19.39
C ILE A 218 -31.80 -0.75 19.98
N THR A 219 -32.96 -1.37 20.18
CA THR A 219 -33.00 -2.77 20.69
C THR A 219 -32.43 -3.77 19.67
N GLN A 220 -32.70 -3.57 18.37
CA GLN A 220 -32.14 -4.41 17.31
C GLN A 220 -30.63 -4.21 17.20
N GLU A 221 -30.13 -2.98 17.33
CA GLU A 221 -28.69 -2.71 17.32
C GLU A 221 -27.96 -3.40 18.45
N ILE A 222 -28.53 -3.42 19.68
CA ILE A 222 -27.97 -4.17 20.79
C ILE A 222 -27.87 -5.68 20.46
N ALA A 223 -28.88 -6.24 19.82
CA ALA A 223 -28.85 -7.65 19.39
C ALA A 223 -27.76 -7.87 18.34
N SER A 224 -27.60 -6.98 17.36
CA SER A 224 -26.56 -7.05 16.34
C SER A 224 -25.17 -6.96 16.95
N LYS A 225 -24.94 -6.06 17.93
CA LYS A 225 -23.66 -5.97 18.66
C LYS A 225 -23.29 -7.28 19.35
N ARG A 226 -24.25 -7.96 19.97
CA ARG A 226 -24.00 -9.28 20.60
C ARG A 226 -23.55 -10.33 19.59
N MET A 227 -24.13 -10.32 18.39
CA MET A 227 -23.69 -11.24 17.31
C MET A 227 -22.30 -10.88 16.80
N ALA A 228 -21.99 -9.58 16.68
CA ALA A 228 -20.69 -9.09 16.27
C ALA A 228 -19.58 -9.46 17.25
N GLU A 229 -19.83 -9.43 18.56
CA GLU A 229 -18.90 -9.88 19.59
C GLU A 229 -18.46 -11.34 19.37
N ILE A 230 -19.42 -12.23 19.03
CA ILE A 230 -19.13 -13.62 18.72
C ILE A 230 -18.26 -13.70 17.45
N THR A 231 -18.55 -12.86 16.46
CA THR A 231 -17.81 -12.83 15.19
C THR A 231 -16.38 -12.31 15.40
N ILE A 232 -16.17 -11.28 16.19
CA ILE A 232 -14.82 -10.79 16.57
C ILE A 232 -14.03 -11.93 17.24
N LYS A 233 -14.63 -12.64 18.18
CA LYS A 233 -14.00 -13.78 18.87
C LYS A 233 -13.56 -14.86 17.88
N ASN A 234 -14.41 -15.20 16.91
CA ASN A 234 -14.09 -16.17 15.88
C ASN A 234 -12.99 -15.67 14.94
N LEU A 235 -13.01 -14.39 14.57
CA LEU A 235 -11.98 -13.78 13.72
C LEU A 235 -10.62 -13.79 14.42
N ILE A 236 -10.57 -13.43 15.70
CA ILE A 236 -9.34 -13.48 16.49
C ILE A 236 -8.83 -14.92 16.61
N ALA A 237 -9.71 -15.90 16.85
CA ALA A 237 -9.33 -17.30 16.88
C ALA A 237 -8.71 -17.76 15.55
N LYS A 238 -9.27 -17.33 14.43
CA LYS A 238 -8.72 -17.60 13.09
C LYS A 238 -7.36 -16.93 12.87
N LEU A 239 -7.20 -15.69 13.28
CA LEU A 239 -5.91 -14.98 13.19
C LEU A 239 -4.83 -15.69 14.03
N ILE A 240 -5.16 -16.17 15.23
CA ILE A 240 -4.25 -16.96 16.06
C ILE A 240 -3.81 -18.24 15.35
N GLU A 241 -4.75 -18.96 14.72
CA GLU A 241 -4.42 -20.20 14.02
C GLU A 241 -3.49 -19.93 12.83
N VAL A 242 -3.79 -18.92 12.02
CA VAL A 242 -2.92 -18.48 10.92
C VAL A 242 -1.51 -18.09 11.43
N ASP A 243 -1.41 -17.38 12.53
CA ASP A 243 -0.11 -17.01 13.12
C ASP A 243 0.64 -18.26 13.65
N ARG A 244 -0.06 -19.24 14.24
CA ARG A 244 0.54 -20.51 14.68
C ARG A 244 1.08 -21.33 13.51
N GLU A 245 0.29 -21.48 12.44
CA GLU A 245 0.74 -22.18 11.22
C GLU A 245 1.96 -21.48 10.59
N ARG A 246 1.96 -20.14 10.55
CA ARG A 246 3.11 -19.37 10.07
C ARG A 246 4.36 -19.62 10.91
N ARG A 247 4.23 -19.59 12.25
CA ARG A 247 5.36 -19.87 13.16
C ARG A 247 5.85 -21.31 13.02
N ALA A 248 4.97 -22.30 12.90
CA ALA A 248 5.34 -23.71 12.68
C ALA A 248 6.14 -23.89 11.39
N LYS A 249 5.67 -23.30 10.28
CA LYS A 249 6.39 -23.31 8.99
C LYS A 249 7.75 -22.60 9.06
N MET A 250 7.88 -21.56 9.87
CA MET A 250 9.17 -20.89 10.12
C MET A 250 10.14 -21.78 10.89
N HIS A 251 9.67 -22.53 11.89
CA HIS A 251 10.51 -23.47 12.64
C HIS A 251 11.00 -24.64 11.77
N GLU A 252 10.13 -25.20 10.91
CA GLU A 252 10.50 -26.23 9.94
C GLU A 252 11.53 -25.72 8.91
N GLN A 253 11.34 -24.50 8.38
CA GLN A 253 12.27 -23.90 7.41
C GLN A 253 13.64 -23.55 8.03
N LYS A 254 13.69 -23.09 9.28
CA LYS A 254 14.96 -22.86 9.98
C LYS A 254 15.73 -24.16 10.26
N ALA A 255 15.03 -25.29 10.36
CA ALA A 255 15.65 -26.60 10.54
C ALA A 255 16.19 -27.18 9.21
N THR A 256 15.63 -26.79 8.05
CA THR A 256 16.02 -27.29 6.72
C THR A 256 16.96 -26.36 5.95
N ASP A 257 17.07 -25.09 6.32
CA ASP A 257 17.81 -24.05 5.57
C ASP A 257 19.33 -23.99 5.86
N LYS A 258 20.02 -25.12 5.70
CA LYS A 258 21.44 -25.05 5.32
C LYS A 258 21.66 -25.14 3.79
N LYS A 259 20.64 -25.21 2.97
CA LYS A 259 20.78 -25.50 1.53
C LYS A 259 19.90 -24.79 0.50
N SER A 260 19.13 -23.75 0.79
CA SER A 260 18.45 -23.05 -0.31
C SER A 260 18.17 -21.57 -0.06
N LEU A 261 19.02 -20.73 -0.61
CA LEU A 261 18.88 -19.26 -0.69
C LEU A 261 17.89 -18.76 -1.78
N ALA A 262 17.20 -19.66 -2.48
CA ALA A 262 16.45 -19.32 -3.70
C ALA A 262 14.91 -19.23 -3.56
N TYR A 263 14.31 -19.60 -2.43
CA TYR A 263 12.84 -19.70 -2.31
C TYR A 263 12.18 -18.66 -1.39
N LYS A 264 12.87 -17.60 -1.02
CA LYS A 264 12.44 -16.60 0.00
C LYS A 264 11.51 -15.47 -0.48
N LYS A 265 10.78 -15.59 -1.61
CA LYS A 265 10.20 -14.38 -2.22
C LYS A 265 8.69 -14.18 -2.18
N ASN A 266 7.88 -15.04 -1.53
CA ASN A 266 6.41 -14.87 -1.64
C ASN A 266 5.56 -15.09 -0.37
N ILE A 267 6.14 -15.05 0.82
CA ILE A 267 5.36 -15.01 2.06
C ILE A 267 5.78 -13.74 2.78
N GLN A 268 4.92 -12.73 2.86
CA GLN A 268 5.12 -11.59 3.76
C GLN A 268 5.13 -12.13 5.20
N MET A 269 6.32 -12.47 5.68
CA MET A 269 6.52 -12.90 7.06
C MET A 269 6.60 -11.65 7.92
N PHE A 270 5.58 -11.43 8.74
CA PHE A 270 5.60 -10.37 9.73
C PHE A 270 6.54 -10.79 10.87
N ASP A 271 7.64 -10.05 11.01
CA ASP A 271 8.57 -10.21 12.13
C ASP A 271 8.18 -9.23 13.23
N TYR A 272 7.68 -9.75 14.35
CA TYR A 272 7.31 -8.99 15.55
C TYR A 272 8.45 -8.89 16.56
N SER A 273 9.60 -9.53 16.32
CA SER A 273 10.71 -9.62 17.30
C SER A 273 11.34 -8.25 17.59
N GLY A 274 11.26 -7.31 16.65
CA GLY A 274 11.75 -5.95 16.81
C GLY A 274 10.75 -4.99 17.46
N PHE A 275 9.52 -5.44 17.75
CA PHE A 275 8.50 -4.59 18.35
C PHE A 275 8.63 -4.54 19.88
N GLU A 276 8.12 -3.45 20.46
CA GLU A 276 8.03 -3.25 21.88
C GLU A 276 7.23 -4.38 22.57
N ASN A 277 7.67 -4.83 23.73
CA ASN A 277 6.96 -5.86 24.49
C ASN A 277 5.64 -5.30 25.00
N PHE A 278 4.52 -5.78 24.46
CA PHE A 278 3.20 -5.27 24.81
C PHE A 278 2.85 -5.49 26.28
N ALA A 279 3.29 -6.59 26.88
CA ALA A 279 3.01 -6.90 28.27
C ALA A 279 3.63 -5.88 29.25
N GLU A 280 4.77 -5.27 28.90
CA GLU A 280 5.45 -4.25 29.71
C GLU A 280 4.77 -2.89 29.65
N LEU A 281 3.85 -2.69 28.71
CA LEU A 281 3.09 -1.46 28.53
C LEU A 281 1.82 -1.41 29.42
N ARG A 282 1.59 -2.40 30.26
CA ARG A 282 0.43 -2.44 31.15
C ARG A 282 0.41 -1.21 32.06
N GLY A 283 -0.69 -0.45 32.03
CA GLY A 283 -0.87 0.81 32.76
C GLY A 283 -0.15 2.02 32.17
N LYS A 284 0.53 1.83 30.98
CA LYS A 284 1.27 2.88 30.30
C LYS A 284 0.80 3.10 28.85
N LEU A 285 -0.14 2.28 28.34
CA LEU A 285 -0.64 2.43 26.98
C LEU A 285 -1.25 3.81 26.78
N GLY A 286 -0.91 4.43 25.65
CA GLY A 286 -1.59 5.65 25.21
C GLY A 286 -3.09 5.40 24.98
N TRP A 287 -3.88 6.43 25.14
CA TRP A 287 -5.31 6.34 24.85
C TRP A 287 -5.52 6.23 23.32
N PRO A 288 -6.47 5.38 22.87
CA PRO A 288 -6.80 5.26 21.46
C PRO A 288 -7.46 6.53 20.88
N ILE A 289 -7.86 7.46 21.76
CA ILE A 289 -8.42 8.76 21.45
C ILE A 289 -7.85 9.80 22.41
N ARG A 290 -7.52 11.00 21.93
CA ARG A 290 -6.95 12.07 22.76
C ARG A 290 -7.98 12.61 23.77
N GLU A 291 -9.18 12.92 23.29
CA GLU A 291 -10.27 13.45 24.10
C GLU A 291 -11.48 12.51 24.03
N GLY A 292 -11.95 12.02 25.19
CA GLY A 292 -13.09 11.14 25.26
C GLY A 292 -13.40 10.72 26.67
N LYS A 293 -14.64 10.26 26.90
CA LYS A 293 -15.13 9.74 28.19
C LYS A 293 -15.61 8.31 28.03
N ILE A 294 -15.18 7.41 28.90
CA ILE A 294 -15.72 6.04 28.94
C ILE A 294 -17.21 6.14 29.32
N VAL A 295 -18.04 5.59 28.44
CA VAL A 295 -19.50 5.52 28.60
C VAL A 295 -19.98 4.11 28.96
N ARG A 296 -19.19 3.08 28.55
CA ARG A 296 -19.38 1.69 28.97
C ARG A 296 -18.02 1.09 29.30
N THR A 297 -17.97 0.52 30.50
CA THR A 297 -16.78 -0.12 31.06
C THR A 297 -16.68 -1.57 30.62
N PHE A 298 -15.55 -2.21 30.83
CA PHE A 298 -15.37 -3.63 30.64
C PHE A 298 -16.26 -4.44 31.59
N GLY A 299 -16.87 -5.52 31.08
CA GLY A 299 -17.74 -6.40 31.86
C GLY A 299 -19.22 -6.05 31.75
N GLU A 300 -19.97 -6.25 32.80
CA GLU A 300 -21.42 -6.04 32.79
C GLU A 300 -21.79 -4.55 32.87
N ASN A 301 -22.60 -4.11 31.93
CA ASN A 301 -23.13 -2.77 31.85
C ASN A 301 -24.68 -2.82 31.92
N LYS A 302 -25.25 -2.12 32.88
CA LYS A 302 -26.71 -2.00 33.07
C LYS A 302 -27.22 -0.80 32.28
N ASN A 303 -28.18 -1.01 31.43
CA ASN A 303 -28.92 0.08 30.78
C ASN A 303 -30.25 0.30 31.52
N GLU A 304 -30.29 1.32 32.34
CA GLU A 304 -31.50 1.62 33.17
C GLU A 304 -32.73 1.93 32.34
N ARG A 305 -32.57 2.54 31.17
CA ARG A 305 -33.68 2.91 30.28
C ARG A 305 -34.30 1.69 29.58
N LEU A 306 -33.49 0.73 29.19
CA LEU A 306 -33.94 -0.49 28.49
C LEU A 306 -34.10 -1.70 29.42
N LYS A 307 -33.76 -1.54 30.72
CA LYS A 307 -33.74 -2.62 31.71
C LYS A 307 -32.99 -3.86 31.25
N THR A 308 -31.91 -3.66 30.49
CA THR A 308 -31.08 -4.74 29.94
C THR A 308 -29.70 -4.70 30.58
N VAL A 309 -29.09 -5.89 30.70
CA VAL A 309 -27.68 -6.03 31.07
C VAL A 309 -26.95 -6.48 29.82
N THR A 310 -25.92 -5.77 29.41
CA THR A 310 -25.05 -6.10 28.30
C THR A 310 -23.65 -6.38 28.81
N LEU A 311 -23.01 -7.43 28.29
CA LEU A 311 -21.62 -7.70 28.54
C LEU A 311 -20.77 -6.97 27.50
N ASN A 312 -19.76 -6.22 27.94
CA ASN A 312 -18.83 -5.50 27.09
C ASN A 312 -17.44 -6.12 27.24
N TYR A 313 -16.87 -6.61 26.17
CA TYR A 313 -15.54 -7.25 26.15
C TYR A 313 -14.40 -6.24 26.00
N GLY A 314 -14.74 -4.96 25.88
CA GLY A 314 -13.83 -3.84 25.80
C GLY A 314 -14.34 -2.66 26.60
N ILE A 315 -14.01 -1.45 26.16
CA ILE A 315 -14.56 -0.19 26.66
C ILE A 315 -15.14 0.60 25.49
N ASP A 316 -16.18 1.36 25.77
CA ASP A 316 -16.76 2.29 24.81
C ASP A 316 -16.44 3.73 25.25
N ILE A 317 -15.82 4.48 24.35
CA ILE A 317 -15.34 5.82 24.59
C ILE A 317 -16.14 6.81 23.74
N ALA A 318 -16.96 7.64 24.37
CA ALA A 318 -17.69 8.70 23.68
C ALA A 318 -16.77 9.89 23.41
N VAL A 319 -16.90 10.47 22.22
CA VAL A 319 -16.12 11.62 21.76
C VAL A 319 -17.02 12.73 21.22
N LYS A 320 -16.44 13.92 21.06
CA LYS A 320 -17.11 15.05 20.42
C LYS A 320 -16.62 15.14 18.97
N GLY A 321 -17.54 14.84 18.02
CA GLY A 321 -17.23 14.93 16.58
C GLY A 321 -16.36 13.79 16.05
N ASP A 322 -15.66 14.04 14.94
CA ASP A 322 -14.87 13.07 14.17
C ASP A 322 -13.44 12.97 14.74
N GLU A 323 -13.30 12.50 15.97
CA GLU A 323 -11.97 12.36 16.60
C GLU A 323 -11.11 11.30 15.90
N LYS A 324 -9.79 11.59 15.82
CA LYS A 324 -8.80 10.66 15.27
C LYS A 324 -8.60 9.48 16.19
N VAL A 325 -8.67 8.27 15.63
CA VAL A 325 -8.33 7.03 16.31
C VAL A 325 -6.86 6.75 16.13
N LEU A 326 -6.18 6.46 17.24
CA LEU A 326 -4.74 6.23 17.30
C LEU A 326 -4.45 4.78 17.68
N SER A 327 -3.40 4.21 17.10
CA SER A 327 -2.85 2.94 17.56
C SER A 327 -2.26 3.12 18.97
N VAL A 328 -2.64 2.27 19.92
CA VAL A 328 -2.14 2.35 21.30
C VAL A 328 -0.72 1.86 21.47
N ALA A 329 -0.24 1.00 20.58
CA ALA A 329 1.09 0.41 20.60
C ALA A 329 1.59 0.12 19.19
N GLU A 330 2.88 -0.22 19.07
CA GLU A 330 3.48 -0.69 17.83
C GLU A 330 2.92 -2.06 17.44
N GLY A 331 2.62 -2.26 16.15
CA GLY A 331 2.07 -3.52 15.68
C GLY A 331 1.86 -3.57 14.16
N ILE A 332 1.15 -4.61 13.72
CA ILE A 332 0.79 -4.82 12.32
C ILE A 332 -0.72 -4.92 12.22
N VAL A 333 -1.30 -4.20 11.28
CA VAL A 333 -2.73 -4.28 10.96
C VAL A 333 -3.03 -5.68 10.41
N SER A 334 -3.76 -6.48 11.18
CA SER A 334 -4.02 -7.90 10.86
C SER A 334 -5.32 -8.12 10.11
N ALA A 335 -6.31 -7.28 10.36
CA ALA A 335 -7.61 -7.35 9.69
C ALA A 335 -8.31 -5.99 9.70
N ILE A 336 -9.03 -5.71 8.61
CA ILE A 336 -9.98 -4.62 8.49
C ILE A 336 -11.26 -5.21 7.93
N ASP A 337 -12.31 -5.23 8.75
CA ASP A 337 -13.57 -5.87 8.40
C ASP A 337 -14.77 -5.03 8.84
N TRP A 338 -15.97 -5.46 8.49
CA TRP A 338 -17.21 -4.83 8.88
C TRP A 338 -18.10 -5.80 9.63
N LEU A 339 -18.62 -5.38 10.78
CA LEU A 339 -19.50 -6.18 11.62
C LEU A 339 -20.78 -5.43 11.98
N PRO A 340 -21.95 -6.10 11.88
CA PRO A 340 -23.21 -5.55 12.35
C PRO A 340 -23.10 -5.10 13.82
N GLY A 341 -23.53 -3.87 14.13
CA GLY A 341 -23.49 -3.32 15.47
C GLY A 341 -22.19 -2.62 15.86
N TYR A 342 -21.04 -3.00 15.30
CA TYR A 342 -19.75 -2.32 15.52
C TYR A 342 -19.24 -1.56 14.29
N GLY A 343 -19.93 -1.71 13.13
CA GLY A 343 -19.50 -1.06 11.90
C GLY A 343 -18.15 -1.58 11.42
N SER A 344 -17.32 -0.69 10.90
CA SER A 344 -15.95 -1.06 10.53
C SER A 344 -15.12 -1.32 11.77
N ILE A 345 -14.40 -2.45 11.77
CA ILE A 345 -13.44 -2.84 12.78
C ILE A 345 -12.04 -2.91 12.20
N LEU A 346 -11.04 -2.63 13.01
CA LEU A 346 -9.64 -2.79 12.70
C LEU A 346 -8.96 -3.55 13.82
N ILE A 347 -8.17 -4.57 13.47
CA ILE A 347 -7.42 -5.40 14.42
C ILE A 347 -5.93 -5.19 14.17
N ILE A 348 -5.19 -4.83 15.23
CA ILE A 348 -3.74 -4.74 15.20
C ILE A 348 -3.18 -5.88 16.05
N THR A 349 -2.26 -6.65 15.47
CA THR A 349 -1.49 -7.66 16.19
C THR A 349 -0.18 -7.03 16.68
N HIS A 350 0.08 -7.20 17.95
CA HIS A 350 1.28 -6.76 18.65
C HIS A 350 2.20 -7.94 18.99
N ARG A 351 3.34 -7.65 19.59
CA ARG A 351 4.23 -8.69 20.10
C ARG A 351 3.55 -9.48 21.24
N ASP A 352 4.00 -10.71 21.43
CA ASP A 352 3.58 -11.61 22.51
C ASP A 352 2.08 -11.98 22.49
N ASP A 353 1.54 -12.18 21.28
CA ASP A 353 0.16 -12.62 21.01
C ASP A 353 -0.95 -11.67 21.49
N PHE A 354 -0.59 -10.41 21.76
CA PHE A 354 -1.57 -9.38 22.04
C PHE A 354 -2.19 -8.85 20.75
N ARG A 355 -3.48 -8.51 20.83
CA ARG A 355 -4.24 -7.84 19.76
C ARG A 355 -5.08 -6.73 20.34
N THR A 356 -5.20 -5.65 19.58
CA THR A 356 -6.14 -4.58 19.89
C THR A 356 -7.19 -4.48 18.80
N VAL A 357 -8.45 -4.30 19.20
CA VAL A 357 -9.60 -4.16 18.30
C VAL A 357 -10.15 -2.75 18.45
N TYR A 358 -10.39 -2.09 17.34
CA TYR A 358 -10.98 -0.78 17.23
C TYR A 358 -12.26 -0.91 16.43
N GLY A 359 -13.40 -0.64 17.04
CA GLY A 359 -14.72 -0.68 16.39
C GLY A 359 -15.33 0.70 16.26
N HIS A 360 -16.35 0.85 15.41
CA HIS A 360 -16.98 2.12 15.05
C HIS A 360 -16.00 3.14 14.47
N ILE A 361 -15.15 2.69 13.57
CA ILE A 361 -14.18 3.55 12.87
C ILE A 361 -14.64 3.86 11.44
N SER A 362 -14.24 5.02 10.96
CA SER A 362 -14.38 5.48 9.56
C SER A 362 -13.05 6.07 9.09
N ASP A 363 -12.98 6.49 7.82
CA ASP A 363 -11.79 7.12 7.23
C ASP A 363 -10.51 6.35 7.57
N ILE A 364 -10.55 5.02 7.42
CA ILE A 364 -9.41 4.16 7.75
C ILE A 364 -8.23 4.52 6.85
N SER A 365 -7.14 4.96 7.47
CA SER A 365 -5.94 5.49 6.79
C SER A 365 -4.81 4.45 6.63
N VAL A 366 -5.03 3.21 7.05
CA VAL A 366 -4.07 2.12 7.01
C VAL A 366 -4.65 0.91 6.27
N LYS A 367 -3.79 -0.04 5.91
CA LYS A 367 -4.16 -1.28 5.21
C LYS A 367 -3.73 -2.51 6.00
N GLU A 368 -4.35 -3.64 5.69
CA GLU A 368 -3.89 -4.93 6.20
C GLU A 368 -2.43 -5.18 5.78
N GLY A 369 -1.62 -5.54 6.76
CA GLY A 369 -0.18 -5.71 6.60
C GLY A 369 0.67 -4.48 6.93
N ASP A 370 0.09 -3.31 7.09
CA ASP A 370 0.84 -2.10 7.45
C ASP A 370 1.41 -2.20 8.87
N LYS A 371 2.66 -1.74 9.02
CA LYS A 371 3.29 -1.54 10.33
C LYS A 371 2.88 -0.17 10.87
N VAL A 372 2.36 -0.15 12.08
CA VAL A 372 1.97 1.07 12.80
C VAL A 372 2.77 1.23 14.07
N LYS A 373 3.04 2.47 14.45
CA LYS A 373 3.67 2.83 15.72
C LYS A 373 2.62 3.30 16.71
N SER A 374 2.95 3.31 18.01
CA SER A 374 2.13 3.98 19.01
C SER A 374 1.84 5.43 18.61
N GLY A 375 0.59 5.86 18.70
CA GLY A 375 0.14 7.20 18.30
C GLY A 375 -0.08 7.40 16.80
N THR A 376 0.14 6.39 15.95
CA THR A 376 -0.21 6.46 14.52
C THR A 376 -1.71 6.58 14.35
N THR A 377 -2.17 7.54 13.54
CA THR A 377 -3.60 7.66 13.20
C THR A 377 -3.99 6.49 12.29
N ILE A 378 -5.01 5.73 12.69
CA ILE A 378 -5.51 4.57 11.96
C ILE A 378 -6.89 4.80 11.30
N GLY A 379 -7.58 5.85 11.69
CA GLY A 379 -8.88 6.26 11.18
C GLY A 379 -9.51 7.35 12.04
N LYS A 380 -10.82 7.51 11.92
CA LYS A 380 -11.63 8.42 12.74
C LYS A 380 -12.78 7.67 13.40
N VAL A 381 -13.32 8.24 14.48
CA VAL A 381 -14.53 7.69 15.10
C VAL A 381 -15.72 7.91 14.17
N ASN A 382 -16.49 6.86 13.99
CA ASN A 382 -17.68 6.85 13.14
C ASN A 382 -18.93 7.21 13.96
N GLU A 383 -19.79 8.05 13.41
CA GLU A 383 -21.09 8.31 14.03
C GLU A 383 -22.01 7.07 13.93
N SER A 384 -22.50 6.62 15.09
CA SER A 384 -23.44 5.52 15.24
C SER A 384 -24.79 5.98 15.78
N LEU A 385 -25.76 5.07 15.90
CA LEU A 385 -27.06 5.35 16.55
C LEU A 385 -26.92 5.82 18.00
N GLU A 386 -25.84 5.40 18.69
CA GLU A 386 -25.56 5.79 20.07
C GLU A 386 -24.69 7.05 20.17
N GLY A 387 -24.32 7.64 19.03
CA GLY A 387 -23.43 8.80 18.93
C GLY A 387 -22.03 8.45 18.43
N ASN A 388 -21.10 9.36 18.64
CA ASN A 388 -19.70 9.18 18.28
C ASN A 388 -19.00 8.39 19.40
N ILE A 389 -18.91 7.08 19.24
CA ILE A 389 -18.35 6.15 20.23
C ILE A 389 -17.30 5.26 19.57
N LEU A 390 -16.09 5.23 20.13
CA LEU A 390 -15.11 4.22 19.78
C LEU A 390 -15.30 3.01 20.69
N HIS A 391 -15.41 1.81 20.11
CA HIS A 391 -15.29 0.55 20.84
C HIS A 391 -13.83 0.09 20.79
N PHE A 392 -13.24 -0.25 21.96
CA PHE A 392 -11.84 -0.62 22.09
C PHE A 392 -11.66 -1.86 22.94
N GLU A 393 -11.00 -2.90 22.40
CA GLU A 393 -10.71 -4.15 23.09
C GLU A 393 -9.21 -4.44 23.11
N ILE A 394 -8.76 -5.16 24.13
CA ILE A 394 -7.43 -5.76 24.22
C ILE A 394 -7.58 -7.26 24.41
N TRP A 395 -6.87 -8.04 23.61
CA TRP A 395 -6.85 -9.49 23.68
C TRP A 395 -5.43 -10.00 23.91
N ASN A 396 -5.32 -11.03 24.74
CA ASN A 396 -4.11 -11.84 24.86
C ASN A 396 -4.48 -13.26 24.50
N GLU A 397 -3.90 -13.78 23.42
CA GLU A 397 -4.34 -15.01 22.78
C GLU A 397 -5.87 -15.01 22.54
N ARG A 398 -6.61 -15.89 23.22
CA ARG A 398 -8.09 -16.04 23.12
C ARG A 398 -8.85 -15.33 24.24
N ASN A 399 -8.14 -14.64 25.13
CA ASN A 399 -8.73 -14.02 26.31
C ASN A 399 -8.76 -12.49 26.17
N TYR A 400 -9.93 -11.90 26.32
CA TYR A 400 -10.07 -10.45 26.42
C TYR A 400 -9.56 -9.96 27.77
N GLN A 401 -8.95 -8.78 27.74
CA GLN A 401 -8.36 -8.10 28.88
C GLN A 401 -9.13 -6.81 29.16
N ASN A 402 -9.27 -6.44 30.43
CA ASN A 402 -9.86 -5.14 30.76
C ASN A 402 -8.97 -3.98 30.28
N PRO A 403 -9.37 -3.19 29.26
CA PRO A 403 -8.53 -2.12 28.74
C PRO A 403 -8.20 -1.03 29.75
N GLU A 404 -9.07 -0.78 30.73
CA GLU A 404 -8.86 0.25 31.73
C GLU A 404 -7.61 0.00 32.58
N VAL A 405 -7.20 -1.26 32.75
CA VAL A 405 -5.97 -1.62 33.50
C VAL A 405 -4.71 -1.41 32.68
N TRP A 406 -4.84 -1.35 31.32
CA TRP A 406 -3.74 -1.21 30.40
C TRP A 406 -3.45 0.25 30.03
N LEU A 407 -4.49 1.06 29.95
CA LEU A 407 -4.38 2.47 29.59
C LEU A 407 -3.72 3.30 30.70
N ALA A 408 -2.91 4.27 30.29
CA ALA A 408 -2.33 5.24 31.24
C ALA A 408 -3.42 6.02 31.96
N ARG A 409 -3.20 6.35 33.22
CA ARG A 409 -4.14 7.20 33.98
C ARG A 409 -4.20 8.58 33.33
N LYS A 410 -5.43 9.04 33.04
CA LYS A 410 -5.71 10.43 32.64
C LYS A 410 -5.74 11.35 33.81
#